data_98b5975f82094563ba5b409c4fa2d08e
#
_entry.id   98b5975f82094563ba5b409c4fa2d08e
#
_cell.length_a   1.000
_cell.length_b   1.000
_cell.length_c   1.000
_cell.angle_alpha   90.00
_cell.angle_beta   90.00
_cell.angle_gamma   90.00
#
_symmetry.space_group_name_H-M   'P 1'
#
loop_
_entity.id
_entity.type
_entity.pdbx_description
1 polymer ?
#
loop_
_entity_poly.entity_id
_entity_poly.type
_entity_poly.pdbx_seq_one_letter_code
_entity_poly.pdbx_strand_id
1 'polypeptide(L)'
;MKKIYLTIVALLTWAMMSVSVFAVDIIVVSHGQANDPFWSVAKNGVDKACKDMRISCKYTAPATFDMVEMSKLIDNAISQKPKGIIITLPDAAALGKSVRAAISAGIPVISMNSGSDDYMKLGISAHVGQTEF
;
A
#
# COMPACT_ATOMS: atom_id res chain seq x y z
N MET A 1 -8.56 -52.91 3.50
CA MET A 1 -8.19 -51.85 4.43
C MET A 1 -6.95 -51.03 4.00
N LYS A 2 -5.83 -51.63 3.61
CA LYS A 2 -4.63 -50.86 3.15
C LYS A 2 -4.85 -49.90 1.95
N LYS A 3 -5.73 -50.26 1.00
CA LYS A 3 -6.04 -49.42 -0.18
C LYS A 3 -6.83 -48.14 0.17
N ILE A 4 -7.66 -48.18 1.20
CA ILE A 4 -8.45 -47.04 1.67
C ILE A 4 -7.56 -45.98 2.34
N TYR A 5 -6.56 -46.42 3.13
CA TYR A 5 -5.61 -45.49 3.75
C TYR A 5 -4.73 -44.76 2.75
N LEU A 6 -4.32 -45.42 1.63
CA LEU A 6 -3.54 -44.77 0.57
C LEU A 6 -4.33 -43.67 -0.16
N THR A 7 -5.63 -43.88 -0.39
CA THR A 7 -6.49 -42.88 -1.04
C THR A 7 -6.75 -41.67 -0.14
N ILE A 8 -6.92 -41.87 1.16
CA ILE A 8 -7.14 -40.78 2.13
C ILE A 8 -5.86 -39.94 2.28
N VAL A 9 -4.68 -40.57 2.33
CA VAL A 9 -3.40 -39.85 2.40
C VAL A 9 -3.14 -39.04 1.12
N ALA A 10 -3.48 -39.56 -0.07
CA ALA A 10 -3.34 -38.84 -1.33
C ALA A 10 -4.28 -37.63 -1.46
N LEU A 11 -5.47 -37.70 -0.89
CA LEU A 11 -6.45 -36.60 -0.84
C LEU A 11 -6.03 -35.50 0.16
N LEU A 12 -5.40 -35.86 1.29
CA LEU A 12 -4.89 -34.91 2.27
C LEU A 12 -3.65 -34.15 1.78
N THR A 13 -2.80 -34.77 0.96
CA THR A 13 -1.64 -34.09 0.36
C THR A 13 -2.02 -33.09 -0.73
N TRP A 14 -3.15 -33.26 -1.40
CA TRP A 14 -3.61 -32.33 -2.44
C TRP A 14 -4.23 -31.05 -1.84
N ALA A 15 -4.71 -31.07 -0.59
CA ALA A 15 -5.27 -29.91 0.10
C ALA A 15 -4.23 -28.86 0.55
N MET A 16 -2.94 -29.16 0.44
CA MET A 16 -1.84 -28.22 0.76
C MET A 16 -1.28 -27.48 -0.46
N MET A 17 -2.00 -27.39 -1.57
CA MET A 17 -1.67 -26.44 -2.61
C MET A 17 -1.90 -25.02 -2.07
N SER A 18 -0.86 -24.44 -1.50
CA SER A 18 -0.82 -23.05 -1.08
C SER A 18 -1.16 -22.19 -2.29
N VAL A 19 -2.34 -21.58 -2.27
CA VAL A 19 -2.69 -20.51 -3.20
C VAL A 19 -1.69 -19.39 -2.92
N SER A 20 -0.72 -19.22 -3.79
CA SER A 20 0.15 -18.05 -3.76
C SER A 20 -0.71 -16.84 -4.06
N VAL A 21 -1.20 -16.19 -3.01
CA VAL A 21 -1.77 -14.85 -3.13
C VAL A 21 -0.61 -13.98 -3.57
N PHE A 22 -0.63 -13.49 -4.81
CA PHE A 22 0.33 -12.50 -5.27
C PHE A 22 0.14 -11.26 -4.40
N ALA A 23 1.03 -11.09 -3.42
CA ALA A 23 1.05 -9.89 -2.61
C ALA A 23 1.37 -8.70 -3.51
N VAL A 24 0.62 -7.60 -3.37
CA VAL A 24 0.91 -6.35 -4.07
C VAL A 24 2.26 -5.83 -3.54
N ASP A 25 3.20 -5.51 -4.44
CA ASP A 25 4.51 -5.05 -4.01
C ASP A 25 4.45 -3.66 -3.38
N ILE A 26 3.78 -2.71 -4.04
CA ILE A 26 3.65 -1.31 -3.58
C ILE A 26 2.18 -0.90 -3.60
N ILE A 27 1.74 -0.26 -2.52
CA ILE A 27 0.42 0.37 -2.47
C ILE A 27 0.62 1.88 -2.33
N VAL A 28 -0.03 2.63 -3.21
CA VAL A 28 -0.04 4.09 -3.21
C VAL A 28 -1.39 4.57 -2.70
N VAL A 29 -1.37 5.42 -1.66
CA VAL A 29 -2.57 6.03 -1.09
C VAL A 29 -2.42 7.55 -1.20
N SER A 30 -3.22 8.19 -2.04
CA SER A 30 -3.24 9.65 -2.18
C SER A 30 -4.49 10.26 -1.57
N HIS A 31 -4.44 11.57 -1.27
CA HIS A 31 -5.62 12.32 -0.83
C HIS A 31 -6.48 12.84 -1.99
N GLY A 32 -6.01 12.69 -3.22
CA GLY A 32 -6.69 13.16 -4.41
C GLY A 32 -7.17 12.01 -5.29
N GLN A 33 -8.33 12.21 -5.90
CA GLN A 33 -8.99 11.21 -6.73
C GLN A 33 -8.22 10.95 -8.03
N ALA A 34 -8.15 9.69 -8.44
CA ALA A 34 -7.43 9.29 -9.66
C ALA A 34 -8.08 9.82 -10.96
N ASN A 35 -9.33 10.30 -10.92
CA ASN A 35 -10.01 10.94 -12.04
C ASN A 35 -9.82 12.47 -12.11
N ASP A 36 -9.21 13.08 -11.10
CA ASP A 36 -8.75 14.45 -11.15
C ASP A 36 -7.55 14.57 -12.12
N PRO A 37 -7.49 15.61 -12.98
CA PRO A 37 -6.41 15.76 -13.96
C PRO A 37 -5.00 15.68 -13.37
N PHE A 38 -4.76 16.32 -12.22
CA PHE A 38 -3.47 16.26 -11.54
C PHE A 38 -3.16 14.84 -11.05
N TRP A 39 -4.12 14.21 -10.37
CA TRP A 39 -3.93 12.88 -9.78
C TRP A 39 -3.93 11.77 -10.83
N SER A 40 -4.59 12.00 -11.98
CA SER A 40 -4.49 11.11 -13.14
C SER A 40 -3.06 11.04 -13.68
N VAL A 41 -2.35 12.18 -13.72
CA VAL A 41 -0.93 12.23 -14.12
C VAL A 41 -0.07 11.47 -13.10
N ALA A 42 -0.30 11.70 -11.81
CA ALA A 42 0.42 10.99 -10.74
C ALA A 42 0.20 9.47 -10.83
N LYS A 43 -1.06 9.04 -11.02
CA LYS A 43 -1.39 7.62 -11.19
C LYS A 43 -0.70 7.01 -12.41
N ASN A 44 -0.71 7.70 -13.55
CA ASN A 44 -0.03 7.23 -14.76
C ASN A 44 1.47 7.08 -14.54
N GLY A 45 2.08 7.99 -13.76
CA GLY A 45 3.48 7.90 -13.35
C GLY A 45 3.76 6.64 -12.50
N VAL A 46 2.88 6.34 -11.55
CA VAL A 46 2.96 5.11 -10.74
C VAL A 46 2.84 3.87 -11.63
N ASP A 47 1.82 3.81 -12.48
CA ASP A 47 1.59 2.67 -13.38
C ASP A 47 2.80 2.42 -14.29
N LYS A 48 3.38 3.51 -14.84
CA LYS A 48 4.58 3.42 -15.67
C LYS A 48 5.79 2.91 -14.89
N ALA A 49 6.06 3.48 -13.72
CA ALA A 49 7.19 3.08 -12.88
C ALA A 49 7.09 1.60 -12.49
N CYS A 50 5.92 1.15 -12.08
CA CYS A 50 5.69 -0.23 -11.69
C CYS A 50 5.86 -1.21 -12.86
N LYS A 51 5.39 -0.82 -14.05
CA LYS A 51 5.62 -1.59 -15.27
C LYS A 51 7.12 -1.70 -15.61
N ASP A 52 7.83 -0.58 -15.57
CA ASP A 52 9.27 -0.55 -15.88
C ASP A 52 10.08 -1.38 -14.88
N MET A 53 9.71 -1.36 -13.61
CA MET A 53 10.33 -2.14 -12.53
C MET A 53 9.85 -3.59 -12.46
N ARG A 54 8.83 -3.97 -13.23
CA ARG A 54 8.20 -5.30 -13.22
C ARG A 54 7.69 -5.71 -11.84
N ILE A 55 7.06 -4.79 -11.13
CA ILE A 55 6.44 -5.00 -9.83
C ILE A 55 4.93 -4.75 -9.91
N SER A 56 4.19 -5.34 -8.97
CA SER A 56 2.75 -5.10 -8.85
C SER A 56 2.48 -3.89 -7.97
N CYS A 57 1.67 -2.96 -8.45
CA CYS A 57 1.29 -1.77 -7.70
C CYS A 57 -0.23 -1.59 -7.68
N LYS A 58 -0.70 -0.99 -6.60
CA LYS A 58 -2.10 -0.57 -6.44
C LYS A 58 -2.14 0.90 -6.07
N TYR A 59 -2.91 1.67 -6.82
CA TYR A 59 -3.22 3.06 -6.49
C TYR A 59 -4.62 3.15 -5.92
N THR A 60 -4.78 3.87 -4.81
CA THR A 60 -6.08 4.10 -4.17
C THR A 60 -6.16 5.50 -3.58
N ALA A 61 -7.37 6.04 -3.51
CA ALA A 61 -7.66 7.36 -2.97
C ALA A 61 -9.09 7.39 -2.43
N PRO A 62 -9.42 8.28 -1.47
CA PRO A 62 -10.79 8.53 -1.08
C PRO A 62 -11.63 9.06 -2.25
N ALA A 63 -12.94 8.88 -2.17
CA ALA A 63 -13.88 9.42 -3.15
C ALA A 63 -13.93 10.96 -3.14
N THR A 64 -13.68 11.56 -1.99
CA THR A 64 -13.53 13.00 -1.76
C THR A 64 -12.34 13.27 -0.86
N PHE A 65 -11.97 14.55 -0.65
CA PHE A 65 -10.92 14.90 0.30
C PHE A 65 -11.39 14.57 1.73
N ASP A 66 -11.05 13.38 2.20
CA ASP A 66 -11.48 12.84 3.50
C ASP A 66 -10.32 12.09 4.17
N MET A 67 -9.80 12.66 5.28
CA MET A 67 -8.68 12.09 6.02
C MET A 67 -9.08 10.84 6.82
N VAL A 68 -10.33 10.71 7.21
CA VAL A 68 -10.82 9.50 7.90
C VAL A 68 -10.87 8.33 6.92
N GLU A 69 -11.39 8.56 5.72
CA GLU A 69 -11.38 7.55 4.67
C GLU A 69 -9.95 7.21 4.25
N MET A 70 -9.09 8.21 4.08
CA MET A 70 -7.69 8.00 3.73
C MET A 70 -6.93 7.18 4.79
N SER A 71 -7.17 7.45 6.08
CA SER A 71 -6.62 6.65 7.18
C SER A 71 -7.03 5.17 7.08
N LYS A 72 -8.31 4.89 6.79
CA LYS A 72 -8.81 3.53 6.57
C LYS A 72 -8.16 2.86 5.35
N LEU A 73 -7.89 3.62 4.27
CA LEU A 73 -7.19 3.09 3.10
C LEU A 73 -5.74 2.71 3.42
N ILE A 74 -5.05 3.49 4.28
CA ILE A 74 -3.72 3.14 4.77
C ILE A 74 -3.79 1.86 5.63
N ASP A 75 -4.74 1.76 6.55
CA ASP A 75 -4.92 0.58 7.39
C ASP A 75 -5.24 -0.69 6.55
N ASN A 76 -6.06 -0.53 5.50
CA ASN A 76 -6.32 -1.59 4.53
C ASN A 76 -5.06 -1.98 3.73
N ALA A 77 -4.20 -1.01 3.39
CA ALA A 77 -2.93 -1.28 2.74
C ALA A 77 -2.01 -2.10 3.65
N ILE A 78 -1.90 -1.76 4.93
CA ILE A 78 -1.11 -2.50 5.92
C ILE A 78 -1.58 -3.98 6.00
N SER A 79 -2.89 -4.22 5.98
CA SER A 79 -3.45 -5.57 6.06
C SER A 79 -3.05 -6.47 4.89
N GLN A 80 -2.75 -5.89 3.73
CA GLN A 80 -2.30 -6.59 2.53
C GLN A 80 -0.80 -6.94 2.56
N LYS A 81 -0.06 -6.46 3.57
CA LYS A 81 1.37 -6.71 3.78
C LYS A 81 2.23 -6.44 2.54
N PRO A 82 2.12 -5.24 1.92
CA PRO A 82 2.94 -4.88 0.77
C PRO A 82 4.42 -4.76 1.18
N LYS A 83 5.32 -4.72 0.20
CA LYS A 83 6.74 -4.45 0.42
C LYS A 83 7.02 -2.99 0.77
N GLY A 84 6.09 -2.09 0.43
CA GLY A 84 6.16 -0.68 0.77
C GLY A 84 4.84 0.03 0.53
N ILE A 85 4.65 1.17 1.22
CA ILE A 85 3.50 2.05 1.04
C ILE A 85 4.00 3.43 0.68
N ILE A 86 3.41 4.03 -0.36
CA ILE A 86 3.63 5.43 -0.73
C ILE A 86 2.36 6.19 -0.39
N ILE A 87 2.49 7.30 0.33
CA ILE A 87 1.34 8.12 0.73
C ILE A 87 1.54 9.58 0.35
N THR A 88 0.46 10.31 0.19
CA THR A 88 0.49 11.76 0.39
C THR A 88 0.23 12.07 1.87
N LEU A 89 0.75 13.15 2.39
CA LEU A 89 0.65 13.49 3.82
C LEU A 89 0.13 14.93 4.01
N PRO A 90 -1.11 15.23 3.58
CA PRO A 90 -1.66 16.59 3.71
C PRO A 90 -2.00 16.97 5.15
N ASP A 91 -2.20 16.00 6.04
CA ASP A 91 -2.47 16.19 7.46
C ASP A 91 -1.76 15.11 8.29
N ALA A 92 -0.61 15.47 8.84
CA ALA A 92 0.19 14.58 9.67
C ALA A 92 -0.49 14.20 11.00
N ALA A 93 -1.36 15.05 11.53
CA ALA A 93 -2.09 14.76 12.77
C ALA A 93 -3.15 13.70 12.53
N ALA A 94 -3.93 13.84 11.47
CA ALA A 94 -4.99 12.90 11.11
C ALA A 94 -4.45 11.52 10.69
N LEU A 95 -3.38 11.49 9.89
CA LEU A 95 -2.85 10.26 9.30
C LEU A 95 -1.73 9.60 10.13
N GLY A 96 -1.15 10.32 11.08
CA GLY A 96 0.04 9.87 11.79
C GLY A 96 -0.11 8.56 12.55
N LYS A 97 -1.31 8.22 13.02
CA LYS A 97 -1.57 6.93 13.69
C LYS A 97 -1.40 5.77 12.71
N SER A 98 -2.04 5.82 11.54
CA SER A 98 -1.96 4.78 10.52
C SER A 98 -0.57 4.68 9.89
N VAL A 99 0.12 5.82 9.71
CA VAL A 99 1.51 5.84 9.24
C VAL A 99 2.44 5.11 10.21
N ARG A 100 2.37 5.43 11.50
CA ARG A 100 3.17 4.75 12.52
C ARG A 100 2.82 3.27 12.64
N ALA A 101 1.55 2.89 12.42
CA ALA A 101 1.14 1.48 12.40
C ALA A 101 1.81 0.72 11.24
N ALA A 102 1.88 1.32 10.03
CA ALA A 102 2.59 0.74 8.90
C ALA A 102 4.07 0.49 9.22
N ILE A 103 4.75 1.51 9.74
CA ILE A 103 6.18 1.43 10.10
C ILE A 103 6.41 0.38 11.20
N SER A 104 5.55 0.35 12.22
CA SER A 104 5.61 -0.65 13.30
C SER A 104 5.36 -2.08 12.82
N ALA A 105 4.61 -2.24 11.71
CA ALA A 105 4.43 -3.53 11.05
C ALA A 105 5.62 -3.93 10.16
N GLY A 106 6.69 -3.12 10.13
CA GLY A 106 7.88 -3.36 9.32
C GLY A 106 7.71 -2.98 7.84
N ILE A 107 6.67 -2.22 7.49
CA ILE A 107 6.43 -1.78 6.12
C ILE A 107 7.04 -0.39 5.94
N PRO A 108 8.04 -0.22 5.05
CA PRO A 108 8.62 1.07 4.76
C PRO A 108 7.57 2.00 4.13
N VAL A 109 7.56 3.26 4.58
CA VAL A 109 6.66 4.30 4.08
C VAL A 109 7.47 5.42 3.45
N ILE A 110 7.04 5.88 2.28
CA ILE A 110 7.54 7.07 1.59
C ILE A 110 6.38 8.04 1.44
N SER A 111 6.61 9.33 1.67
CA SER A 111 5.63 10.36 1.34
C SER A 111 5.91 10.99 -0.03
N MET A 112 4.85 11.38 -0.72
CA MET A 112 4.93 12.09 -1.99
C MET A 112 3.99 13.30 -2.02
N ASN A 113 4.33 14.31 -2.82
CA ASN A 113 3.57 15.54 -3.05
C ASN A 113 3.45 16.43 -1.81
N SER A 114 2.80 16.00 -0.75
CA SER A 114 2.59 16.76 0.49
C SER A 114 3.25 16.10 1.70
N GLY A 115 3.60 16.90 2.73
CA GLY A 115 4.16 16.43 4.00
C GLY A 115 5.69 16.57 4.11
N SER A 116 6.29 17.50 3.35
CA SER A 116 7.74 17.79 3.40
C SER A 116 8.25 18.11 4.82
N ASP A 117 7.43 18.74 5.66
CA ASP A 117 7.83 19.21 6.99
C ASP A 117 7.63 18.18 8.11
N ASP A 118 6.81 17.17 7.84
CA ASP A 118 6.35 16.23 8.87
C ASP A 118 6.79 14.78 8.67
N TYR A 119 7.25 14.41 7.47
CA TYR A 119 7.56 13.02 7.16
C TYR A 119 8.60 12.41 8.11
N MET A 120 9.66 13.14 8.45
CA MET A 120 10.69 12.65 9.37
C MET A 120 10.17 12.46 10.79
N LYS A 121 9.29 13.35 11.27
CA LYS A 121 8.67 13.28 12.60
C LYS A 121 7.80 12.04 12.80
N LEU A 122 7.29 11.49 11.70
CA LEU A 122 6.49 10.26 11.68
C LEU A 122 7.31 8.98 11.42
N GLY A 123 8.62 9.11 11.16
CA GLY A 123 9.47 7.97 10.84
C GLY A 123 9.38 7.51 9.38
N ILE A 124 8.83 8.34 8.49
CA ILE A 124 8.77 8.09 7.06
C ILE A 124 10.19 8.16 6.48
N SER A 125 10.55 7.21 5.62
CA SER A 125 11.93 7.01 5.18
C SER A 125 12.44 8.08 4.21
N ALA A 126 11.54 8.63 3.38
CA ALA A 126 11.87 9.66 2.40
C ALA A 126 10.62 10.43 1.97
N HIS A 127 10.83 11.63 1.43
CA HIS A 127 9.80 12.44 0.80
C HIS A 127 10.18 12.76 -0.65
N VAL A 128 9.22 12.66 -1.56
CA VAL A 128 9.36 13.04 -2.97
C VAL A 128 8.28 14.04 -3.31
N GLY A 129 8.66 15.31 -3.43
CA GLY A 129 7.69 16.39 -3.66
C GLY A 129 8.37 17.72 -3.93
N GLN A 130 7.57 18.75 -4.04
CA GLN A 130 8.01 20.13 -4.09
C GLN A 130 8.19 20.65 -2.67
N THR A 131 9.06 21.65 -2.50
CA THR A 131 9.16 22.38 -1.26
C THR A 131 7.88 23.22 -1.10
N GLU A 132 7.18 23.02 0.00
CA GLU A 132 6.02 23.84 0.37
C GLU A 132 6.54 25.13 1.01
N PHE A 133 6.32 26.27 0.31
CA PHE A 133 6.67 27.61 0.80
C PHE A 133 5.48 28.27 1.46
#